data_70d2785d52626dabcc2839c90946c72f
#
_entry.id   70d2785d52626dabcc2839c90946c72f
#
_cell.length_a   1.000
_cell.length_b   1.000
_cell.length_c   1.000
_cell.angle_alpha   90.00
_cell.angle_beta   90.00
_cell.angle_gamma   90.00
#
_symmetry.space_group_name_H-M   'P 1'
#
loop_
_entity.id
_entity.type
_entity.pdbx_description
1 polymer ?
#
loop_
_entity_poly.entity_id
_entity_poly.type
_entity_poly.pdbx_seq_one_letter_code
_entity_poly.pdbx_strand_id
1 'polypeptide(L)'
;MPNEEKPVQIVADHALSSPRIYSNYVQVSVSPIDCTLTFCDVIGPQSEEEALKMQKTGTLPAPVKAVIAIPTQIVDGLISALQAQRDKQTGGGKPSSG
;
A
#
# COMPACT_ATOMS: atom_id res chain seq x y z
N MET A 1 -9.08 -16.81 42.22
CA MET A 1 -8.39 -17.18 41.25
C MET A 1 -8.09 -16.16 40.33
N PRO A 2 -7.01 -16.01 40.05
CA PRO A 2 -6.67 -14.94 39.22
C PRO A 2 -7.08 -15.29 37.86
N ASN A 3 -7.36 -14.32 37.14
CA ASN A 3 -7.64 -14.48 35.87
C ASN A 3 -6.46 -14.69 35.11
N GLU A 4 -6.41 -15.74 34.46
CA GLU A 4 -5.31 -16.03 33.66
C GLU A 4 -5.51 -15.57 32.27
N GLU A 5 -6.08 -14.43 32.11
CA GLU A 5 -6.35 -13.93 30.80
C GLU A 5 -5.08 -13.68 30.01
N LYS A 6 -5.02 -14.18 28.85
CA LYS A 6 -3.90 -13.90 27.99
C LYS A 6 -4.15 -12.63 27.21
N PRO A 7 -3.12 -11.87 26.89
CA PRO A 7 -3.30 -10.69 26.07
C PRO A 7 -3.86 -11.11 24.70
N VAL A 8 -4.76 -10.32 24.21
CA VAL A 8 -5.33 -10.57 22.90
C VAL A 8 -4.35 -10.11 21.84
N GLN A 9 -4.06 -10.99 20.89
CA GLN A 9 -3.15 -10.68 19.82
C GLN A 9 -3.93 -10.74 18.53
N ILE A 10 -3.79 -9.72 17.70
CA ILE A 10 -4.49 -9.68 16.42
C ILE A 10 -3.65 -10.39 15.39
N VAL A 11 -4.22 -11.39 14.76
CA VAL A 11 -3.51 -12.18 13.77
C VAL A 11 -4.33 -12.18 12.48
N ALA A 12 -3.68 -11.91 11.36
CA ALA A 12 -4.37 -11.93 10.08
C ALA A 12 -4.82 -13.35 9.77
N ASP A 13 -6.10 -13.51 9.46
CA ASP A 13 -6.66 -14.82 9.16
C ASP A 13 -6.89 -14.91 7.67
N HIS A 14 -6.00 -15.56 6.98
CA HIS A 14 -6.04 -15.64 5.52
C HIS A 14 -7.16 -16.52 4.99
N ALA A 15 -7.77 -17.32 5.86
CA ALA A 15 -8.92 -18.11 5.45
C ALA A 15 -10.15 -17.20 5.27
N LEU A 16 -10.13 -16.01 5.88
CA LEU A 16 -11.23 -15.06 5.77
C LEU A 16 -10.88 -13.88 4.87
N SER A 17 -9.82 -14.00 4.09
CA SER A 17 -9.31 -12.84 3.37
C SER A 17 -9.97 -12.67 2.03
N SER A 18 -9.84 -11.45 1.51
CA SER A 18 -10.16 -11.15 0.13
C SER A 18 -9.02 -11.59 -0.77
N PRO A 19 -9.27 -11.67 -2.07
CA PRO A 19 -8.19 -12.00 -3.00
C PRO A 19 -7.08 -10.97 -2.95
N ARG A 20 -5.88 -11.44 -3.21
CA ARG A 20 -4.72 -10.58 -3.28
C ARG A 20 -4.79 -9.74 -4.54
N ILE A 21 -4.60 -8.42 -4.39
CA ILE A 21 -4.70 -7.49 -5.50
C ILE A 21 -3.34 -6.86 -5.74
N TYR A 22 -2.91 -6.85 -7.00
CA TYR A 22 -1.66 -6.22 -7.38
C TYR A 22 -1.89 -4.76 -7.72
N SER A 23 -1.00 -3.90 -7.26
CA SER A 23 -1.00 -2.48 -7.58
C SER A 23 0.44 -2.02 -7.70
N ASN A 24 0.70 -1.16 -8.64
CA ASN A 24 2.05 -0.63 -8.82
C ASN A 24 2.12 0.88 -8.64
N TYR A 25 1.05 1.49 -8.17
CA TYR A 25 1.04 2.93 -7.95
C TYR A 25 0.06 3.25 -6.84
N VAL A 26 0.46 4.09 -5.90
CA VAL A 26 -0.38 4.44 -4.75
C VAL A 26 -0.45 5.94 -4.62
N GLN A 27 -1.65 6.46 -4.50
CA GLN A 27 -1.87 7.86 -4.15
C GLN A 27 -2.33 7.92 -2.71
N VAL A 28 -1.88 8.93 -1.98
CA VAL A 28 -2.20 9.06 -0.57
C VAL A 28 -2.84 10.42 -0.33
N SER A 29 -3.93 10.42 0.41
CA SER A 29 -4.60 11.65 0.80
C SER A 29 -4.87 11.57 2.29
N VAL A 30 -4.42 12.55 3.05
CA VAL A 30 -4.52 12.53 4.51
C VAL A 30 -5.40 13.67 4.99
N SER A 31 -6.33 13.36 5.88
CA SER A 31 -7.12 14.34 6.59
C SER A 31 -6.84 14.18 8.09
N PRO A 32 -7.37 15.07 8.94
CA PRO A 32 -7.17 14.88 10.37
C PRO A 32 -7.78 13.60 10.93
N ILE A 33 -8.71 13.01 10.20
CA ILE A 33 -9.43 11.84 10.69
C ILE A 33 -8.92 10.56 10.07
N ASP A 34 -8.67 10.57 8.77
CA ASP A 34 -8.26 9.34 8.11
C ASP A 34 -7.26 9.61 6.98
N CYS A 35 -6.67 8.53 6.54
CA CYS A 35 -5.73 8.52 5.43
C CYS A 35 -6.31 7.58 4.39
N THR A 36 -6.46 8.06 3.17
CA THR A 36 -6.99 7.26 2.08
C THR A 36 -5.86 6.84 1.16
N LEU A 37 -5.76 5.55 0.93
CA LEU A 37 -4.77 4.97 0.04
C LEU A 37 -5.50 4.49 -1.21
N THR A 38 -5.15 5.06 -2.36
CA THR A 38 -5.77 4.67 -3.62
C THR A 38 -4.75 3.89 -4.43
N PHE A 39 -5.02 2.60 -4.61
CA PHE A 39 -4.10 1.68 -5.28
C PHE A 39 -4.49 1.54 -6.73
N CYS A 40 -3.57 1.82 -7.62
CA CYS A 40 -3.83 1.82 -9.05
C CYS A 40 -2.87 0.87 -9.78
N ASP A 41 -3.26 0.50 -10.98
CA ASP A 41 -2.42 -0.32 -11.83
C ASP A 41 -2.07 0.49 -13.07
N VAL A 42 -0.86 1.02 -13.11
CA VAL A 42 -0.41 1.81 -14.25
C VAL A 42 0.04 0.86 -15.33
N ILE A 43 -0.68 0.90 -16.46
CA ILE A 43 -0.41 -0.02 -17.54
C ILE A 43 0.31 0.66 -18.69
N GLY A 44 0.19 1.95 -18.81
CA GLY A 44 0.77 2.68 -19.92
C GLY A 44 -0.16 2.72 -21.11
N PRO A 45 0.17 3.53 -22.12
CA PRO A 45 -0.70 3.64 -23.29
C PRO A 45 -0.67 2.34 -24.08
N GLN A 46 -1.86 1.93 -24.53
CA GLN A 46 -2.01 0.67 -25.26
C GLN A 46 -2.15 0.88 -26.76
N SER A 47 -2.11 2.13 -27.23
CA SER A 47 -2.23 2.43 -28.65
C SER A 47 -1.54 3.75 -28.92
N GLU A 48 -1.29 4.03 -30.19
CA GLU A 48 -0.71 5.31 -30.56
C GLU A 48 -1.64 6.45 -30.21
N GLU A 49 -2.91 6.21 -30.32
CA GLU A 49 -3.90 7.23 -30.04
C GLU A 49 -3.84 7.60 -28.56
N GLU A 50 -3.72 6.62 -27.69
CA GLU A 50 -3.60 6.86 -26.26
C GLU A 50 -2.29 7.55 -25.94
N ALA A 51 -1.21 7.17 -26.61
CA ALA A 51 0.08 7.80 -26.39
C ALA A 51 0.05 9.29 -26.76
N LEU A 52 -0.58 9.61 -27.89
CA LEU A 52 -0.70 10.99 -28.33
C LEU A 52 -1.56 11.79 -27.35
N LYS A 53 -2.63 11.19 -26.88
CA LYS A 53 -3.49 11.84 -25.93
C LYS A 53 -2.74 12.12 -24.64
N MET A 54 -1.93 11.17 -24.18
CA MET A 54 -1.13 11.34 -22.99
C MET A 54 -0.15 12.49 -23.18
N GLN A 55 0.47 12.60 -24.34
CA GLN A 55 1.40 13.69 -24.61
C GLN A 55 0.68 15.03 -24.61
N LYS A 56 -0.52 15.06 -25.16
CA LYS A 56 -1.26 16.32 -25.24
C LYS A 56 -1.76 16.77 -23.89
N THR A 57 -2.30 15.86 -23.09
CA THR A 57 -2.93 16.23 -21.83
C THR A 57 -1.97 16.16 -20.66
N GLY A 58 -0.86 15.49 -20.82
CA GLY A 58 0.07 15.29 -19.71
C GLY A 58 -0.45 14.34 -18.67
N THR A 59 -1.48 13.55 -18.98
CA THR A 59 -2.08 12.64 -18.01
C THR A 59 -2.18 11.24 -18.60
N LEU A 60 -2.10 10.25 -17.71
CA LEU A 60 -2.28 8.87 -18.09
C LEU A 60 -3.23 8.26 -17.06
N PRO A 61 -4.47 7.95 -17.44
CA PRO A 61 -5.40 7.34 -16.51
C PRO A 61 -4.91 5.96 -16.12
N ALA A 62 -5.02 5.65 -14.84
CA ALA A 62 -4.65 4.33 -14.33
C ALA A 62 -5.84 3.75 -13.61
N PRO A 63 -6.21 2.50 -13.91
CA PRO A 63 -7.35 1.89 -13.23
C PRO A 63 -7.13 1.83 -11.72
N VAL A 64 -8.16 2.16 -10.96
CA VAL A 64 -8.12 2.07 -9.52
C VAL A 64 -8.51 0.65 -9.14
N LYS A 65 -7.63 -0.02 -8.41
CA LYS A 65 -7.85 -1.40 -8.01
C LYS A 65 -8.46 -1.51 -6.63
N ALA A 66 -8.14 -0.58 -5.76
CA ALA A 66 -8.67 -0.61 -4.40
C ALA A 66 -8.51 0.77 -3.76
N VAL A 67 -9.44 1.12 -2.90
CA VAL A 67 -9.35 2.34 -2.10
C VAL A 67 -9.53 1.91 -0.66
N ILE A 68 -8.56 2.24 0.18
CA ILE A 68 -8.58 1.84 1.57
C ILE A 68 -8.40 3.06 2.44
N ALA A 69 -9.28 3.23 3.41
CA ALA A 69 -9.17 4.32 4.37
C ALA A 69 -8.72 3.73 5.70
N ILE A 70 -7.74 4.35 6.30
CA ILE A 70 -7.27 3.96 7.62
C ILE A 70 -7.29 5.17 8.54
N PRO A 71 -7.47 4.96 9.85
CA PRO A 71 -7.42 6.09 10.78
C PRO A 71 -6.05 6.75 10.74
N THR A 72 -6.05 8.08 10.81
CA THR A 72 -4.80 8.83 10.73
C THR A 72 -3.83 8.40 11.83
N GLN A 73 -4.35 8.01 12.98
CA GLN A 73 -3.49 7.65 14.11
C GLN A 73 -2.69 6.37 13.90
N ILE A 74 -3.03 5.55 12.89
CA ILE A 74 -2.22 4.35 12.65
C ILE A 74 -1.23 4.54 11.51
N VAL A 75 -1.19 5.75 10.91
CA VAL A 75 -0.31 5.99 9.77
C VAL A 75 1.16 5.83 10.15
N ASP A 76 1.55 6.36 11.31
CA ASP A 76 2.94 6.25 11.74
C ASP A 76 3.33 4.80 11.97
N GLY A 77 2.41 4.02 12.52
CA GLY A 77 2.66 2.59 12.70
C GLY A 77 2.86 1.87 11.38
N LEU A 78 2.05 2.23 10.37
CA LEU A 78 2.19 1.64 9.06
C LEU A 78 3.54 2.02 8.43
N ILE A 79 3.93 3.28 8.54
CA ILE A 79 5.22 3.73 8.02
C ILE A 79 6.34 2.93 8.66
N SER A 80 6.30 2.80 9.98
CA SER A 80 7.34 2.08 10.70
C SER A 80 7.38 0.61 10.30
N ALA A 81 6.22 0.00 10.12
CA ALA A 81 6.15 -1.40 9.73
C ALA A 81 6.71 -1.62 8.34
N LEU A 82 6.40 -0.70 7.41
CA LEU A 82 6.93 -0.81 6.05
C LEU A 82 8.45 -0.64 6.05
N GLN A 83 8.95 0.31 6.82
CA GLN A 83 10.39 0.52 6.90
C GLN A 83 11.09 -0.69 7.51
N ALA A 84 10.52 -1.26 8.55
CA ALA A 84 11.12 -2.42 9.20
C ALA A 84 11.21 -3.61 8.26
N GLN A 85 10.16 -3.84 7.48
CA GLN A 85 10.16 -4.96 6.54
C GLN A 85 11.13 -4.71 5.38
N ARG A 86 11.17 -3.48 4.89
CA ARG A 86 12.10 -3.13 3.83
C ARG A 86 13.54 -3.32 4.30
N ASP A 87 13.84 -2.84 5.50
CA ASP A 87 15.21 -2.94 6.03
C ASP A 87 15.59 -4.39 6.26
N LYS A 88 14.65 -5.21 6.70
CA LYS A 88 14.91 -6.61 6.90
C LYS A 88 15.31 -7.29 5.60
N GLN A 89 14.64 -6.93 4.53
CA GLN A 89 14.91 -7.54 3.25
C GLN A 89 16.22 -7.08 2.67
N THR A 90 16.48 -5.76 2.71
CA THR A 90 17.71 -5.26 2.12
C THR A 90 18.86 -5.38 3.06
N GLY A 91 18.58 -5.16 4.32
CA GLY A 91 19.63 -5.11 5.26
C GLY A 91 20.15 -6.37 5.64
N GLY A 92 19.35 -7.34 5.61
CA GLY A 92 19.93 -8.57 5.87
C GLY A 92 21.16 -8.56 5.13
N GLY A 93 21.03 -8.00 4.14
CA GLY A 93 22.16 -7.95 3.43
C GLY A 93 22.87 -6.70 3.54
N LYS A 94 23.00 -6.32 3.65
CA LYS A 94 23.55 -5.41 3.56
C LYS A 94 24.06 -4.98 2.59
N PRO A 95 24.08 -4.59 2.27
CA PRO A 95 24.38 -4.26 1.32
C PRO A 95 25.34 -4.09 0.76
N SER A 96 25.51 -4.23 0.54
CA SER A 96 26.26 -4.10 0.13
C SER A 96 26.59 -3.60 -0.25
N SER A 97 26.80 -3.38 -0.33
CA SER A 97 27.17 -2.93 -0.67
C SER A 97 27.60 -2.65 -0.95
N GLY A 98 27.61 -2.64 -1.03
CA GLY A 98 28.19 -2.32 -1.42
C GLY A 98 28.26 -2.17 -1.56
#